data_a48ee3eafc8a7be7191fe8795d256fad
#
_entry.id   a48ee3eafc8a7be7191fe8795d256fad
#
_cell.length_a   1.000
_cell.length_b   1.000
_cell.length_c   1.000
_cell.angle_alpha   90.00
_cell.angle_beta   90.00
_cell.angle_gamma   90.00
#
_symmetry.space_group_name_H-M   'P 1'
#
loop_
_entity.id
_entity.type
_entity.pdbx_description
1 polymer ?
#
loop_
_entity_poly.entity_id
_entity_poly.type
_entity_poly.pdbx_seq_one_letter_code
_entity_poly.pdbx_strand_id
1 'polypeptide(L)'
;MDDDAVDFALAVWREDGLWQLEELPPRAAESLENLAHALRQLPAEGGALGLVSVAEEFFVVTRTFGAQTRLLLSDVTAARDWSLAGEVLSELGIPEPDEGDDIQLAGDLTIFQDFGVGPQDLDLMCADVELYPDEVLSAIAAQAGFGELFEAALESMS
;
A
#
# COMPACT_ATOMS: atom_id res chain seq x y z
N MET A 1 10.93 -10.91 11.34
CA MET A 1 10.21 -10.95 10.08
C MET A 1 11.18 -11.07 8.92
N ASP A 2 10.84 -11.88 7.97
CA ASP A 2 11.74 -12.17 6.87
C ASP A 2 11.50 -11.26 5.68
N ASP A 3 12.57 -10.68 5.15
CA ASP A 3 12.50 -9.87 3.93
C ASP A 3 11.91 -10.68 2.77
N ASP A 4 12.08 -11.98 2.81
CA ASP A 4 11.56 -12.90 1.78
C ASP A 4 10.04 -12.93 1.72
N ALA A 5 9.36 -12.51 2.79
CA ALA A 5 7.90 -12.48 2.82
C ALA A 5 7.33 -11.30 2.03
N VAL A 6 8.12 -10.26 1.81
CA VAL A 6 7.68 -9.09 1.05
C VAL A 6 7.73 -9.41 -0.42
N ASP A 7 6.56 -9.40 -1.09
CA ASP A 7 6.49 -9.66 -2.53
C ASP A 7 7.10 -8.50 -3.30
N PHE A 8 6.75 -7.28 -2.92
CA PHE A 8 7.36 -6.07 -3.47
C PHE A 8 7.09 -4.87 -2.56
N ALA A 9 7.92 -3.86 -2.70
CA ALA A 9 7.73 -2.56 -2.07
C ALA A 9 8.07 -1.51 -3.13
N LEU A 10 7.08 -0.70 -3.49
CA LEU A 10 7.22 0.28 -4.57
C LEU A 10 6.86 1.67 -4.07
N ALA A 11 7.57 2.67 -4.59
CA ALA A 11 7.22 4.06 -4.39
C ALA A 11 6.67 4.62 -5.70
N VAL A 12 5.54 5.32 -5.61
CA VAL A 12 4.90 5.93 -6.78
C VAL A 12 4.60 7.39 -6.45
N TRP A 13 4.93 8.29 -7.36
CA TRP A 13 4.67 9.71 -7.13
C TRP A 13 4.51 10.44 -8.47
N ARG A 14 4.03 11.68 -8.40
CA ARG A 14 3.94 12.54 -9.58
C ARG A 14 4.98 13.63 -9.47
N GLU A 15 5.65 13.85 -10.58
CA GLU A 15 6.66 14.90 -10.70
C GLU A 15 6.45 15.58 -12.06
N ASP A 16 6.21 16.88 -12.05
CA ASP A 16 5.94 17.65 -13.27
C ASP A 16 4.76 17.07 -14.07
N GLY A 17 3.75 16.58 -13.36
CA GLY A 17 2.55 16.02 -13.98
C GLY A 17 2.69 14.61 -14.51
N LEU A 18 3.88 14.01 -14.36
CA LEU A 18 4.13 12.65 -14.83
C LEU A 18 4.27 11.68 -13.67
N TRP A 19 3.73 10.49 -13.84
CA TRP A 19 3.89 9.43 -12.86
C TRP A 19 5.32 8.88 -12.89
N GLN A 20 5.87 8.65 -11.70
CA GLN A 20 7.18 8.02 -11.52
C GLN A 20 6.99 6.83 -10.59
N LEU A 21 7.80 5.80 -10.79
CA LEU A 21 7.76 4.61 -9.95
C LEU A 21 9.17 4.10 -9.71
N GLU A 22 9.47 3.73 -8.47
CA GLU A 22 10.78 3.21 -8.09
C GLU A 22 10.59 2.03 -7.14
N GLU A 23 11.38 0.98 -7.36
CA GLU A 23 11.40 -0.16 -6.45
C GLU A 23 12.17 0.21 -5.19
N LEU A 24 11.58 -0.07 -4.03
CA LEU A 24 12.21 0.20 -2.74
C LEU A 24 12.96 -1.04 -2.25
N PRO A 25 14.04 -0.85 -1.48
CA PRO A 25 14.73 -2.01 -0.89
C PRO A 25 13.84 -2.69 0.15
N PRO A 26 14.00 -4.00 0.38
CA PRO A 26 13.17 -4.74 1.33
C PRO A 26 13.12 -4.12 2.73
N ARG A 27 14.22 -3.53 3.18
CA ARG A 27 14.27 -2.90 4.51
C ARG A 27 13.28 -1.75 4.66
N ALA A 28 12.85 -1.12 3.56
CA ALA A 28 11.85 -0.05 3.62
C ALA A 28 10.50 -0.58 4.10
N ALA A 29 10.21 -1.86 3.88
CA ALA A 29 8.96 -2.48 4.29
C ALA A 29 9.03 -3.13 5.67
N GLU A 30 10.16 -3.04 6.38
CA GLU A 30 10.29 -3.62 7.72
C GLU A 30 9.48 -2.89 8.78
N SER A 31 9.23 -1.59 8.56
CA SER A 31 8.42 -0.80 9.48
C SER A 31 7.78 0.37 8.75
N LEU A 32 6.73 0.92 9.35
CA LEU A 32 6.10 2.12 8.80
C LEU A 32 7.04 3.32 8.84
N GLU A 33 7.86 3.41 9.86
CA GLU A 33 8.85 4.49 9.98
C GLU A 33 9.85 4.44 8.82
N ASN A 34 10.38 3.27 8.51
CA ASN A 34 11.30 3.10 7.40
C ASN A 34 10.64 3.44 6.07
N LEU A 35 9.39 2.98 5.89
CA LEU A 35 8.65 3.23 4.66
C LEU A 35 8.38 4.72 4.46
N ALA A 36 7.88 5.38 5.49
CA ALA A 36 7.60 6.82 5.43
C ALA A 36 8.88 7.62 5.17
N HIS A 37 9.97 7.23 5.82
CA HIS A 37 11.27 7.89 5.63
C HIS A 37 11.72 7.79 4.17
N ALA A 38 11.62 6.62 3.57
CA ALA A 38 11.97 6.40 2.16
C ALA A 38 11.13 7.27 1.24
N LEU A 39 9.82 7.34 1.50
CA LEU A 39 8.91 8.14 0.68
C LEU A 39 9.19 9.63 0.76
N ARG A 40 9.60 10.12 1.93
CA ARG A 40 9.88 11.55 2.13
C ARG A 40 11.14 12.03 1.41
N GLN A 41 11.98 11.10 0.95
CA GLN A 41 13.18 11.43 0.18
C GLN A 41 12.87 11.73 -1.30
N LEU A 42 11.65 11.49 -1.76
CA LEU A 42 11.29 11.58 -3.15
C LEU A 42 10.75 12.99 -3.52
N PRO A 43 11.02 13.47 -4.74
CA PRO A 43 10.57 14.80 -5.16
C PRO A 43 9.10 14.79 -5.60
N ALA A 44 8.21 14.45 -4.68
CA ALA A 44 6.80 14.20 -4.97
C ALA A 44 5.97 15.47 -4.80
N GLU A 45 5.12 15.76 -5.81
CA GLU A 45 4.23 16.94 -5.83
C GLU A 45 2.95 16.62 -5.08
N GLY A 46 2.59 16.16 -4.30
CA GLY A 46 1.33 15.82 -3.59
C GLY A 46 1.54 14.64 -2.66
N GLY A 47 2.83 14.40 -2.38
CA GLY A 47 3.21 13.28 -1.54
C GLY A 47 3.45 12.00 -2.33
N ALA A 48 4.24 11.11 -1.76
CA ALA A 48 4.58 9.85 -2.39
C ALA A 48 3.71 8.73 -1.83
N LEU A 49 3.38 7.77 -2.70
CA LEU A 49 2.65 6.56 -2.34
C LEU A 49 3.64 5.41 -2.16
N GLY A 50 3.48 4.65 -1.08
CA GLY A 50 4.20 3.40 -0.91
C GLY A 50 3.22 2.25 -1.06
N LEU A 51 3.55 1.29 -1.92
CA LEU A 51 2.73 0.11 -2.16
C LEU A 51 3.52 -1.11 -1.75
N VAL A 52 3.05 -1.84 -0.74
CA VAL A 52 3.74 -3.02 -0.22
C VAL A 52 2.80 -4.21 -0.24
N SER A 53 3.22 -5.30 -0.87
CA SER A 53 2.50 -6.57 -0.84
C SER A 53 3.33 -7.57 -0.06
N VAL A 54 2.68 -8.30 0.85
CA VAL A 54 3.38 -9.24 1.74
C VAL A 54 2.75 -10.63 1.65
N ALA A 55 3.60 -11.61 1.35
CA ALA A 55 3.26 -13.04 1.35
C ALA A 55 2.02 -13.40 0.52
N GLU A 56 1.69 -12.57 -0.47
CA GLU A 56 0.49 -12.72 -1.28
C GLU A 56 -0.79 -12.77 -0.43
N GLU A 57 -0.72 -12.27 0.81
CA GLU A 57 -1.84 -12.27 1.75
C GLU A 57 -2.48 -10.91 1.94
N PHE A 58 -1.69 -9.85 1.96
CA PHE A 58 -2.22 -8.51 2.19
C PHE A 58 -1.33 -7.45 1.57
N PHE A 59 -1.88 -6.23 1.45
CA PHE A 59 -1.08 -5.09 1.04
C PHE A 59 -1.28 -3.91 1.98
N VAL A 60 -0.30 -3.02 1.98
CA VAL A 60 -0.35 -1.75 2.70
C VAL A 60 -0.11 -0.64 1.69
N VAL A 61 -0.92 0.41 1.75
CA VAL A 61 -0.68 1.65 1.01
C VAL A 61 -0.38 2.74 2.02
N THR A 62 0.71 3.45 1.79
CA THR A 62 1.12 4.57 2.62
C THR A 62 1.26 5.79 1.73
N ARG A 63 0.72 6.93 2.15
CA ARG A 63 0.90 8.17 1.41
C ARG A 63 1.42 9.24 2.36
N THR A 64 2.57 9.82 2.04
CA THR A 64 3.15 10.89 2.84
C THR A 64 2.86 12.24 2.20
N PHE A 65 2.57 13.24 3.03
CA PHE A 65 2.40 14.62 2.58
C PHE A 65 2.86 15.52 3.73
N GLY A 66 4.04 16.10 3.58
CA GLY A 66 4.65 16.85 4.67
C GLY A 66 4.90 15.94 5.85
N ALA A 67 4.43 16.34 7.02
CA ALA A 67 4.57 15.54 8.24
C ALA A 67 3.45 14.51 8.40
N GLN A 68 2.44 14.55 7.54
CA GLN A 68 1.28 13.66 7.64
C GLN A 68 1.51 12.37 6.87
N THR A 69 0.92 11.28 7.38
CA THR A 69 0.96 9.97 6.73
C THR A 69 -0.44 9.40 6.72
N ARG A 70 -0.90 8.98 5.53
CA ARG A 70 -2.19 8.31 5.37
C ARG A 70 -1.92 6.84 5.11
N LEU A 71 -2.79 5.97 5.62
CA LEU A 71 -2.57 4.53 5.60
C LEU A 71 -3.81 3.78 5.14
N LEU A 72 -3.59 2.67 4.44
CA LEU A 72 -4.64 1.73 4.05
C LEU A 72 -4.09 0.32 4.20
N LEU A 73 -4.83 -0.54 4.89
CA LEU A 73 -4.48 -1.95 5.08
C LEU A 73 -5.60 -2.80 4.49
N SER A 74 -5.25 -3.73 3.63
CA SER A 74 -6.26 -4.55 2.94
C SER A 74 -6.91 -5.59 3.83
N ASP A 75 -6.23 -6.03 4.89
CA ASP A 75 -6.73 -7.12 5.74
C ASP A 75 -6.25 -6.92 7.18
N VAL A 76 -7.18 -6.54 8.07
CA VAL A 76 -6.85 -6.32 9.48
C VAL A 76 -6.36 -7.59 10.17
N THR A 77 -6.79 -8.76 9.70
CA THR A 77 -6.39 -10.03 10.32
C THR A 77 -4.90 -10.33 10.12
N ALA A 78 -4.26 -9.69 9.16
CA ALA A 78 -2.81 -9.84 8.95
C ALA A 78 -2.00 -9.34 10.14
N ALA A 79 -2.57 -8.47 10.98
CA ALA A 79 -1.88 -7.95 12.16
C ALA A 79 -1.54 -9.03 13.18
N ARG A 80 -2.21 -10.18 13.12
CA ARG A 80 -1.91 -11.29 14.04
C ARG A 80 -0.59 -11.98 13.70
N ASP A 81 -0.19 -11.93 12.43
CA ASP A 81 0.99 -12.64 11.95
C ASP A 81 2.11 -11.74 11.48
N TRP A 82 1.81 -10.48 11.14
CA TRP A 82 2.76 -9.58 10.50
C TRP A 82 2.89 -8.27 11.27
N SER A 83 4.10 -7.93 11.66
CA SER A 83 4.36 -6.73 12.46
C SER A 83 4.01 -5.45 11.70
N LEU A 84 4.23 -5.41 10.38
CA LEU A 84 3.89 -4.23 9.58
C LEU A 84 2.39 -3.93 9.64
N ALA A 85 1.56 -4.96 9.50
CA ALA A 85 0.11 -4.79 9.60
C ALA A 85 -0.30 -4.32 10.99
N GLY A 86 0.34 -4.86 12.04
CA GLY A 86 0.10 -4.42 13.41
C GLY A 86 0.45 -2.96 13.63
N GLU A 87 1.55 -2.49 13.04
CA GLU A 87 1.94 -1.08 13.11
C GLU A 87 0.92 -0.18 12.45
N VAL A 88 0.35 -0.61 11.31
CA VAL A 88 -0.70 0.16 10.63
C VAL A 88 -1.91 0.33 11.54
N LEU A 89 -2.38 -0.76 12.15
CA LEU A 89 -3.52 -0.70 13.06
C LEU A 89 -3.24 0.19 14.26
N SER A 90 -2.03 0.11 14.80
CA SER A 90 -1.62 0.95 15.93
C SER A 90 -1.69 2.44 15.55
N GLU A 91 -1.18 2.80 14.38
CA GLU A 91 -1.23 4.18 13.90
C GLU A 91 -2.64 4.67 13.64
N LEU A 92 -3.53 3.77 13.19
CA LEU A 92 -4.93 4.09 12.94
C LEU A 92 -5.78 4.11 14.21
N GLY A 93 -5.23 3.63 15.32
CA GLY A 93 -5.98 3.55 16.58
C GLY A 93 -7.01 2.42 16.57
N ILE A 94 -6.78 1.39 15.79
CA ILE A 94 -7.67 0.24 15.65
C ILE A 94 -7.10 -0.93 16.46
N PRO A 95 -7.91 -1.57 17.32
CA PRO A 95 -7.42 -2.72 18.09
C PRO A 95 -7.16 -3.92 17.18
N GLU A 96 -6.26 -4.80 17.60
CA GLU A 96 -6.00 -6.03 16.86
C GLU A 96 -7.28 -6.87 16.80
N PRO A 97 -7.52 -7.54 15.65
CA PRO A 97 -8.71 -8.39 15.51
C PRO A 97 -8.61 -9.63 16.38
N ASP A 98 -9.76 -10.12 16.79
CA ASP A 98 -9.84 -11.39 17.54
C ASP A 98 -9.73 -12.57 16.59
N GLU A 99 -9.39 -13.71 17.16
CA GLU A 99 -9.34 -14.94 16.39
C GLU A 99 -10.75 -15.24 15.83
N GLY A 100 -10.81 -15.46 14.53
CA GLY A 100 -12.08 -15.70 13.86
C GLY A 100 -12.72 -14.49 13.22
N ASP A 101 -12.14 -13.30 13.40
CA ASP A 101 -12.61 -12.10 12.70
C ASP A 101 -12.37 -12.24 11.21
N ASP A 102 -13.26 -11.65 10.43
CA ASP A 102 -13.19 -11.72 8.96
C ASP A 102 -12.16 -10.75 8.40
N ILE A 103 -11.71 -11.02 7.19
CA ILE A 103 -10.89 -10.11 6.41
C ILE A 103 -11.66 -8.80 6.25
N GLN A 104 -11.03 -7.70 6.59
CA GLN A 104 -11.65 -6.39 6.55
C GLN A 104 -10.61 -5.31 6.23
N LEU A 105 -10.99 -4.42 5.33
CA LEU A 105 -10.19 -3.26 4.96
C LEU A 105 -10.18 -2.25 6.11
N ALA A 106 -9.05 -1.62 6.36
CA ALA A 106 -8.94 -0.56 7.36
C ALA A 106 -8.09 0.58 6.83
N GLY A 107 -8.43 1.80 7.24
CA GLY A 107 -7.66 2.98 6.92
C GLY A 107 -8.43 4.01 6.11
N ASP A 108 -7.69 4.83 5.38
CA ASP A 108 -8.22 5.98 4.66
C ASP A 108 -8.64 5.60 3.24
N LEU A 109 -9.94 5.43 3.04
CA LEU A 109 -10.49 5.10 1.72
C LEU A 109 -10.39 6.25 0.72
N THR A 110 -10.01 7.45 1.16
CA THR A 110 -9.83 8.60 0.26
C THR A 110 -8.38 8.75 -0.20
N ILE A 111 -7.52 7.79 0.13
CA ILE A 111 -6.08 7.88 -0.11
C ILE A 111 -5.72 8.05 -1.60
N PHE A 112 -6.57 7.58 -2.52
CA PHE A 112 -6.39 7.72 -3.97
C PHE A 112 -7.45 8.63 -4.61
N GLN A 113 -8.27 9.31 -3.81
CA GLN A 113 -9.44 10.04 -4.34
C GLN A 113 -9.05 11.12 -5.35
N ASP A 114 -7.99 11.84 -5.11
CA ASP A 114 -7.50 12.87 -6.02
C ASP A 114 -6.93 12.30 -7.33
N PHE A 115 -6.72 10.99 -7.39
CA PHE A 115 -6.26 10.30 -8.60
C PHE A 115 -7.39 9.58 -9.33
N GLY A 116 -8.64 9.78 -8.89
CA GLY A 116 -9.78 9.19 -9.58
C GLY A 116 -10.29 7.86 -9.01
N VAL A 117 -9.74 7.42 -7.89
CA VAL A 117 -10.22 6.20 -7.22
C VAL A 117 -10.93 6.61 -5.94
N GLY A 118 -12.24 6.72 -5.99
CA GLY A 118 -13.03 7.13 -4.83
C GLY A 118 -13.17 6.02 -3.80
N PRO A 119 -13.72 6.36 -2.61
CA PRO A 119 -13.88 5.39 -1.53
C PRO A 119 -14.70 4.16 -1.91
N GLN A 120 -15.77 4.34 -2.69
CA GLN A 120 -16.61 3.22 -3.10
C GLN A 120 -15.90 2.28 -4.07
N ASP A 121 -15.12 2.85 -4.99
CA ASP A 121 -14.34 2.06 -5.93
C ASP A 121 -13.31 1.23 -5.20
N LEU A 122 -12.62 1.85 -4.24
CA LEU A 122 -11.58 1.20 -3.48
C LEU A 122 -12.15 0.06 -2.62
N ASP A 123 -13.28 0.32 -1.98
CA ASP A 123 -13.97 -0.69 -1.18
C ASP A 123 -14.36 -1.91 -2.03
N LEU A 124 -14.91 -1.67 -3.22
CA LEU A 124 -15.29 -2.74 -4.13
C LEU A 124 -14.10 -3.56 -4.61
N MET A 125 -13.00 -2.90 -4.95
CA MET A 125 -11.78 -3.58 -5.38
C MET A 125 -11.20 -4.45 -4.28
N CYS A 126 -11.21 -3.97 -3.05
CA CYS A 126 -10.66 -4.69 -1.90
C CYS A 126 -11.58 -5.78 -1.37
N ALA A 127 -12.87 -5.74 -1.72
CA ALA A 127 -13.84 -6.72 -1.25
C ALA A 127 -13.78 -8.05 -2.02
N ASP A 128 -13.11 -8.08 -3.16
CA ASP A 128 -13.01 -9.29 -3.98
C ASP A 128 -11.96 -10.23 -3.38
N VAL A 129 -12.41 -11.21 -2.62
CA VAL A 129 -11.53 -12.13 -1.91
C VAL A 129 -10.82 -13.14 -2.83
N GLU A 130 -11.20 -13.19 -4.09
CA GLU A 130 -10.55 -14.05 -5.07
C GLU A 130 -9.30 -13.42 -5.67
N LEU A 131 -9.11 -12.11 -5.47
CA LEU A 131 -7.95 -11.40 -6.00
C LEU A 131 -6.80 -11.42 -4.99
N TYR A 132 -5.59 -11.61 -5.50
CA TYR A 132 -4.38 -11.44 -4.72
C TYR A 132 -4.06 -9.96 -4.55
N PRO A 133 -3.23 -9.58 -3.56
CA PRO A 133 -2.87 -8.18 -3.33
C PRO A 133 -2.33 -7.46 -4.56
N ASP A 134 -1.47 -8.12 -5.34
CA ASP A 134 -0.92 -7.51 -6.56
C ASP A 134 -2.00 -7.25 -7.61
N GLU A 135 -3.01 -8.10 -7.67
CA GLU A 135 -4.12 -7.93 -8.60
C GLU A 135 -5.01 -6.74 -8.22
N VAL A 136 -5.27 -6.58 -6.92
CA VAL A 136 -6.04 -5.44 -6.43
C VAL A 136 -5.27 -4.14 -6.67
N LEU A 137 -3.98 -4.13 -6.35
CA LEU A 137 -3.14 -2.95 -6.56
C LEU A 137 -3.02 -2.61 -8.04
N SER A 138 -2.99 -3.62 -8.91
CA SER A 138 -2.98 -3.41 -10.36
C SER A 138 -4.25 -2.72 -10.84
N ALA A 139 -5.41 -3.11 -10.33
CA ALA A 139 -6.68 -2.49 -10.66
C ALA A 139 -6.71 -1.03 -10.18
N ILE A 140 -6.22 -0.77 -8.98
CA ILE A 140 -6.13 0.58 -8.42
C ILE A 140 -5.20 1.43 -9.29
N ALA A 141 -4.03 0.89 -9.63
CA ALA A 141 -3.04 1.58 -10.46
C ALA A 141 -3.60 1.96 -11.82
N ALA A 142 -4.32 1.04 -12.45
CA ALA A 142 -4.92 1.28 -13.76
C ALA A 142 -5.92 2.43 -13.71
N GLN A 143 -6.76 2.45 -12.68
CA GLN A 143 -7.76 3.52 -12.54
C GLN A 143 -7.12 4.85 -12.16
N ALA A 144 -6.08 4.84 -11.33
CA ALA A 144 -5.38 6.05 -10.90
C ALA A 144 -4.50 6.64 -12.00
N GLY A 145 -4.08 5.83 -12.97
CA GLY A 145 -3.31 6.32 -14.11
C GLY A 145 -1.86 5.88 -14.18
N PHE A 146 -1.40 5.01 -13.27
CA PHE A 146 -0.02 4.52 -13.31
C PHE A 146 0.07 3.00 -13.55
N GLY A 147 -0.99 2.42 -14.15
CA GLY A 147 -1.05 0.98 -14.37
C GLY A 147 0.09 0.42 -15.21
N GLU A 148 0.48 1.13 -16.27
CA GLU A 148 1.57 0.66 -17.14
C GLU A 148 2.91 0.59 -16.40
N LEU A 149 3.20 1.60 -15.58
CA LEU A 149 4.42 1.62 -14.76
C LEU A 149 4.39 0.47 -13.73
N PHE A 150 3.23 0.26 -13.12
CA PHE A 150 3.08 -0.78 -12.11
C PHE A 150 3.30 -2.17 -12.73
N GLU A 151 2.66 -2.44 -13.86
CA GLU A 151 2.81 -3.74 -14.55
C GLU A 151 4.24 -3.97 -15.01
N ALA A 152 4.90 -2.92 -15.53
CA ALA A 152 6.29 -3.02 -15.96
C ALA A 152 7.22 -3.33 -14.78
N ALA A 153 6.95 -2.74 -13.61
CA ALA A 153 7.74 -2.99 -12.42
C ALA A 153 7.60 -4.44 -11.95
N LEU A 154 6.37 -4.97 -11.96
CA LEU A 154 6.13 -6.36 -11.56
C LEU A 154 6.79 -7.34 -12.53
N GLU A 155 6.73 -7.07 -13.83
CA GLU A 155 7.39 -7.91 -14.83
C GLU A 155 8.91 -7.91 -14.64
N SER A 156 9.48 -6.76 -14.29
CA SER A 156 10.91 -6.62 -14.05
C SER A 156 11.39 -7.43 -12.86
N MET A 157 10.50 -7.68 -11.90
CA MET A 157 10.83 -8.41 -10.68
C MET A 157 10.63 -9.92 -10.79
N SER A 158 9.98 -10.39 -11.82
CA SER A 158 9.71 -11.82 -11.99
C SER A 158 10.77 -12.57 -12.77
#